data_967b053dfbf58400cf0e16b420e228c8
#
_entry.id   967b053dfbf58400cf0e16b420e228c8
#
_cell.length_a   1.000
_cell.length_b   1.000
_cell.length_c   1.000
_cell.angle_alpha   90.00
_cell.angle_beta   90.00
_cell.angle_gamma   90.00
#
_symmetry.space_group_name_H-M   'P 1'
#
loop_
_entity.id
_entity.type
_entity.pdbx_description
1 polymer ?
#
loop_
_entity_poly.entity_id
_entity_poly.type
_entity_poly.pdbx_seq_one_letter_code
_entity_poly.pdbx_strand_id
1 'polypeptide(L)'
;MALEFKLPGNSLQHFTMLNIPIFSAATPQTFYDASLSNMVDPATGKPDPDKQQKFRETHPDAKPLGEFMAKNNAPISYANSDFFSVHTFKFINSANQTTLVRWQFVPEDGVKRLTDAEMGSRPARFLDDDLIAKTQKGPVRWTMMLTVGEPGDVQNNPTVYWPAERKKLAAGVLTLTSATPQKGADCEKINFDPLVMGDGVAPTDDPILMFRSPAYATSFVRRLTGK
;
A
#
# COMPACT_ATOMS: atom_id res chain seq x y z
N MET A 1 2.80 1.75 -4.14
CA MET A 1 4.25 1.57 -4.39
C MET A 1 4.61 0.14 -4.04
N ALA A 2 5.38 -0.53 -4.88
CA ALA A 2 6.01 -1.82 -4.55
C ALA A 2 7.52 -1.69 -4.82
N LEU A 3 8.34 -2.21 -3.91
CA LEU A 3 9.80 -2.14 -3.98
C LEU A 3 10.38 -3.53 -3.76
N GLU A 4 11.43 -3.86 -4.51
CA GLU A 4 12.30 -4.99 -4.25
C GLU A 4 13.67 -4.47 -3.84
N PHE A 5 14.10 -4.78 -2.64
CA PHE A 5 15.45 -4.51 -2.14
C PHE A 5 16.30 -5.76 -2.23
N LYS A 6 17.43 -5.63 -2.89
CA LYS A 6 18.49 -6.65 -2.87
C LYS A 6 19.37 -6.37 -1.68
N LEU A 7 19.35 -7.27 -0.72
CA LEU A 7 20.10 -7.18 0.51
C LEU A 7 21.44 -7.92 0.40
N PRO A 8 22.42 -7.69 1.31
CA PRO A 8 23.62 -8.50 1.39
C PRO A 8 23.30 -10.00 1.43
N GLY A 9 24.16 -10.83 0.80
CA GLY A 9 23.95 -12.27 0.74
C GLY A 9 22.87 -12.74 -0.23
N ASN A 10 22.46 -11.88 -1.18
CA ASN A 10 21.42 -12.15 -2.18
C ASN A 10 20.00 -12.40 -1.61
N SER A 11 19.76 -12.04 -0.35
CA SER A 11 18.40 -12.05 0.19
C SER A 11 17.59 -10.88 -0.38
N LEU A 12 16.26 -11.01 -0.37
CA LEU A 12 15.34 -10.00 -0.88
C LEU A 12 14.43 -9.50 0.23
N GLN A 13 14.06 -8.23 0.14
CA GLN A 13 12.99 -7.64 0.94
C GLN A 13 12.01 -6.94 -0.01
N HIS A 14 10.75 -7.33 0.04
CA HIS A 14 9.69 -6.61 -0.66
C HIS A 14 8.95 -5.65 0.29
N PHE A 15 8.71 -4.44 -0.21
CA PHE A 15 7.81 -3.48 0.42
C PHE A 15 6.62 -3.27 -0.50
N THR A 16 5.45 -3.78 -0.13
CA THR A 16 4.22 -3.67 -0.92
C THR A 16 3.24 -2.77 -0.19
N MET A 17 3.12 -1.54 -0.66
CA MET A 17 2.51 -0.42 0.05
C MET A 17 1.34 0.19 -0.72
N LEU A 18 0.44 0.83 0.00
CA LEU A 18 -0.68 1.61 -0.53
C LEU A 18 -0.51 3.09 -0.16
N ASN A 19 -1.18 3.97 -0.89
CA ASN A 19 -1.25 5.41 -0.57
C ASN A 19 -2.40 5.76 0.39
N ILE A 20 -2.86 4.75 1.14
CA ILE A 20 -3.86 4.85 2.19
C ILE A 20 -3.27 4.29 3.50
N PRO A 21 -3.56 4.88 4.67
CA PRO A 21 -2.89 4.54 5.92
C PRO A 21 -3.38 3.25 6.58
N ILE A 22 -4.55 2.76 6.17
CA ILE A 22 -5.19 1.54 6.68
C ILE A 22 -5.81 0.76 5.52
N PHE A 23 -6.09 -0.52 5.74
CA PHE A 23 -6.75 -1.36 4.75
C PHE A 23 -8.28 -1.28 4.83
N SER A 24 -8.97 -1.78 3.79
CA SER A 24 -10.44 -1.71 3.66
C SER A 24 -11.19 -2.82 4.36
N ALA A 25 -10.48 -3.82 4.88
CA ALA A 25 -11.09 -5.02 5.44
C ALA A 25 -10.20 -5.66 6.50
N ALA A 26 -10.79 -6.22 7.54
CA ALA A 26 -10.10 -6.96 8.58
C ALA A 26 -9.84 -8.43 8.21
N THR A 27 -10.62 -8.99 7.29
CA THR A 27 -10.51 -10.40 6.86
C THR A 27 -10.58 -10.54 5.34
N PRO A 28 -10.05 -11.63 4.77
CA PRO A 28 -10.21 -11.93 3.34
C PRO A 28 -11.67 -11.99 2.89
N GLN A 29 -12.58 -12.50 3.73
CA GLN A 29 -14.01 -12.53 3.42
C GLN A 29 -14.59 -11.12 3.29
N THR A 30 -14.31 -10.24 4.27
CA THR A 30 -14.77 -8.84 4.21
C THR A 30 -14.21 -8.14 2.95
N PHE A 31 -12.95 -8.42 2.58
CA PHE A 31 -12.36 -7.87 1.36
C PHE A 31 -13.06 -8.37 0.09
N TYR A 32 -13.44 -9.65 0.06
CA TYR A 32 -14.22 -10.22 -1.05
C TYR A 32 -15.62 -9.58 -1.13
N ASP A 33 -16.30 -9.43 -0.01
CA ASP A 33 -17.63 -8.81 0.06
C ASP A 33 -17.58 -7.33 -0.37
N ALA A 34 -16.52 -6.60 0.03
CA ALA A 34 -16.25 -5.25 -0.46
C ALA A 34 -16.08 -5.22 -1.99
N SER A 35 -15.35 -6.19 -2.54
CA SER A 35 -15.13 -6.30 -3.98
C SER A 35 -16.43 -6.56 -4.73
N LEU A 36 -17.28 -7.46 -4.21
CA LEU A 36 -18.59 -7.75 -4.78
C LEU A 36 -19.53 -6.52 -4.74
N SER A 37 -19.51 -5.77 -3.62
CA SER A 37 -20.34 -4.56 -3.49
C SER A 37 -19.95 -3.44 -4.45
N ASN A 38 -18.68 -3.42 -4.88
CA ASN A 38 -18.13 -2.43 -5.81
C ASN A 38 -18.06 -2.93 -7.26
N MET A 39 -18.55 -4.14 -7.56
CA MET A 39 -18.62 -4.62 -8.95
C MET A 39 -19.52 -3.72 -9.77
N VAL A 40 -18.99 -3.32 -10.92
CA VAL A 40 -19.74 -2.49 -11.89
C VAL A 40 -20.82 -3.37 -12.54
N ASP A 41 -22.07 -2.91 -12.48
CA ASP A 41 -23.16 -3.50 -13.25
C ASP A 41 -22.97 -3.17 -14.75
N PRO A 42 -22.84 -4.18 -15.62
CA PRO A 42 -22.66 -3.95 -17.05
C PRO A 42 -23.78 -3.10 -17.70
N ALA A 43 -24.99 -3.15 -17.14
CA ALA A 43 -26.13 -2.41 -17.69
C ALA A 43 -26.08 -0.91 -17.38
N THR A 44 -25.56 -0.54 -16.20
CA THR A 44 -25.54 0.86 -15.74
C THR A 44 -24.16 1.51 -15.82
N GLY A 45 -23.10 0.70 -15.95
CA GLY A 45 -21.70 1.15 -15.89
C GLY A 45 -21.27 1.64 -14.51
N LYS A 46 -22.06 1.38 -13.46
CA LYS A 46 -21.81 1.80 -12.06
C LYS A 46 -22.05 0.66 -11.08
N PRO A 47 -21.41 0.68 -9.90
CA PRO A 47 -21.76 -0.22 -8.82
C PRO A 47 -23.21 -0.01 -8.35
N ASP A 48 -23.83 -1.09 -7.90
CA ASP A 48 -25.17 -1.10 -7.31
C ASP A 48 -25.16 -0.38 -5.95
N PRO A 49 -25.88 0.74 -5.77
CA PRO A 49 -25.87 1.51 -4.54
C PRO A 49 -26.46 0.74 -3.33
N ASP A 50 -27.43 -0.15 -3.57
CA ASP A 50 -28.06 -0.93 -2.50
C ASP A 50 -27.07 -1.97 -1.95
N LYS A 51 -26.28 -2.61 -2.81
CA LYS A 51 -25.21 -3.52 -2.40
C LYS A 51 -24.12 -2.80 -1.62
N GLN A 52 -23.74 -1.60 -2.06
CA GLN A 52 -22.78 -0.76 -1.35
C GLN A 52 -23.31 -0.33 0.02
N GLN A 53 -24.57 0.06 0.12
CA GLN A 53 -25.19 0.44 1.38
C GLN A 53 -25.22 -0.76 2.33
N LYS A 54 -25.72 -1.91 1.88
CA LYS A 54 -25.76 -3.15 2.68
C LYS A 54 -24.36 -3.52 3.19
N PHE A 55 -23.33 -3.43 2.33
CA PHE A 55 -21.95 -3.69 2.75
C PHE A 55 -21.53 -2.75 3.88
N ARG A 56 -21.75 -1.44 3.75
CA ARG A 56 -21.39 -0.45 4.78
C ARG A 56 -22.10 -0.71 6.13
N GLU A 57 -23.35 -1.17 6.09
CA GLU A 57 -24.14 -1.47 7.30
C GLU A 57 -23.65 -2.73 8.02
N THR A 58 -23.15 -3.71 7.27
CA THR A 58 -22.73 -5.01 7.81
C THR A 58 -21.23 -5.11 8.11
N HIS A 59 -20.41 -4.15 7.61
CA HIS A 59 -18.95 -4.16 7.76
C HIS A 59 -18.43 -2.83 8.33
N PRO A 60 -18.62 -2.60 9.64
CA PRO A 60 -18.18 -1.36 10.29
C PRO A 60 -16.66 -1.17 10.28
N ASP A 61 -15.89 -2.24 10.12
CA ASP A 61 -14.43 -2.23 9.97
C ASP A 61 -13.96 -1.52 8.69
N ALA A 62 -14.79 -1.42 7.66
CA ALA A 62 -14.50 -0.66 6.44
C ALA A 62 -14.71 0.87 6.58
N LYS A 63 -15.42 1.32 7.63
CA LYS A 63 -15.78 2.72 7.83
C LYS A 63 -14.57 3.67 7.93
N PRO A 64 -13.51 3.37 8.69
CA PRO A 64 -12.37 4.29 8.82
C PRO A 64 -11.69 4.63 7.49
N LEU A 65 -11.57 3.66 6.57
CA LEU A 65 -11.04 3.94 5.24
C LEU A 65 -12.00 4.80 4.43
N GLY A 66 -13.31 4.55 4.50
CA GLY A 66 -14.32 5.38 3.83
C GLY A 66 -14.24 6.85 4.27
N GLU A 67 -14.08 7.09 5.57
CA GLU A 67 -13.90 8.45 6.12
C GLU A 67 -12.58 9.11 5.66
N PHE A 68 -11.51 8.33 5.53
CA PHE A 68 -10.25 8.83 4.97
C PHE A 68 -10.42 9.22 3.51
N MET A 69 -11.00 8.34 2.69
CA MET A 69 -11.19 8.59 1.25
C MET A 69 -12.10 9.78 0.97
N ALA A 70 -13.13 9.99 1.78
CA ALA A 70 -14.05 11.13 1.66
C ALA A 70 -13.36 12.50 1.88
N LYS A 71 -12.21 12.52 2.57
CA LYS A 71 -11.45 13.74 2.89
C LYS A 71 -10.17 13.90 2.08
N ASN A 72 -9.82 12.90 1.25
CA ASN A 72 -8.52 12.85 0.60
C ASN A 72 -8.64 12.44 -0.87
N ASN A 73 -8.49 13.40 -1.75
CA ASN A 73 -8.42 13.17 -3.19
C ASN A 73 -7.13 12.44 -3.59
N ALA A 74 -7.04 12.02 -4.85
CA ALA A 74 -5.83 11.43 -5.41
C ALA A 74 -4.64 12.40 -5.30
N PRO A 75 -3.39 11.89 -5.20
CA PRO A 75 -2.22 12.74 -5.19
C PRO A 75 -2.03 13.44 -6.55
N ILE A 76 -1.40 14.61 -6.53
CA ILE A 76 -1.05 15.33 -7.78
C ILE A 76 0.07 14.62 -8.56
N SER A 77 0.87 13.79 -7.87
CA SER A 77 2.03 13.06 -8.38
C SER A 77 2.34 11.89 -7.46
N TYR A 78 2.94 10.82 -7.96
CA TYR A 78 3.54 9.81 -7.09
C TYR A 78 4.62 10.40 -6.18
N ALA A 79 5.38 11.38 -6.67
CA ALA A 79 6.40 12.09 -5.89
C ALA A 79 5.83 12.93 -4.73
N ASN A 80 4.53 13.19 -4.72
CA ASN A 80 3.81 13.91 -3.68
C ASN A 80 2.83 13.01 -2.91
N SER A 81 3.01 11.70 -2.98
CA SER A 81 2.21 10.71 -2.27
C SER A 81 3.03 10.02 -1.21
N ASP A 82 2.49 9.89 -0.03
CA ASP A 82 2.95 8.95 0.96
C ASP A 82 2.45 7.52 0.68
N PHE A 83 3.22 6.54 1.14
CA PHE A 83 2.91 5.12 0.97
C PHE A 83 3.08 4.37 2.27
N PHE A 84 2.10 3.55 2.65
CA PHE A 84 1.99 2.90 3.94
C PHE A 84 2.06 1.39 3.81
N SER A 85 2.65 0.74 4.83
CA SER A 85 2.64 -0.73 4.93
C SER A 85 1.24 -1.30 5.07
N VAL A 86 0.30 -0.54 5.63
CA VAL A 86 -1.04 -0.88 6.13
C VAL A 86 -1.06 -2.02 7.15
N HIS A 87 -0.17 -2.99 7.05
CA HIS A 87 0.02 -4.10 7.98
C HIS A 87 1.08 -3.78 9.04
N THR A 88 1.03 -4.53 10.12
CA THR A 88 2.07 -4.54 11.15
C THR A 88 3.06 -5.67 10.86
N PHE A 89 4.33 -5.38 11.06
CA PHE A 89 5.43 -6.36 10.93
C PHE A 89 6.22 -6.45 12.22
N LYS A 90 7.00 -7.50 12.36
CA LYS A 90 7.93 -7.72 13.46
C LYS A 90 9.34 -7.44 12.97
N PHE A 91 10.05 -6.53 13.65
CA PHE A 91 11.49 -6.37 13.48
C PHE A 91 12.19 -7.08 14.63
N ILE A 92 13.12 -7.95 14.28
CA ILE A 92 13.82 -8.84 15.23
C ILE A 92 15.31 -8.51 15.17
N ASN A 93 15.88 -8.07 16.27
CA ASN A 93 17.29 -7.71 16.34
C ASN A 93 18.18 -8.94 16.62
N SER A 94 19.51 -8.74 16.62
CA SER A 94 20.50 -9.79 16.88
C SER A 94 20.40 -10.43 18.28
N ALA A 95 19.75 -9.76 19.24
CA ALA A 95 19.45 -10.30 20.57
C ALA A 95 18.09 -11.03 20.61
N ASN A 96 17.48 -11.30 19.47
CA ASN A 96 16.16 -11.94 19.32
C ASN A 96 15.01 -11.15 19.99
N GLN A 97 15.18 -9.85 20.15
CA GLN A 97 14.13 -8.98 20.67
C GLN A 97 13.25 -8.52 19.51
N THR A 98 11.94 -8.64 19.68
CA THR A 98 10.93 -8.28 18.67
C THR A 98 10.34 -6.92 18.97
N THR A 99 10.24 -6.09 17.92
CA THR A 99 9.55 -4.80 17.93
C THR A 99 8.47 -4.79 16.85
N LEU A 100 7.25 -4.43 17.22
CA LEU A 100 6.17 -4.23 16.24
C LEU A 100 6.39 -2.90 15.54
N VAL A 101 6.24 -2.91 14.21
CA VAL A 101 6.43 -1.71 13.40
C VAL A 101 5.38 -1.61 12.30
N ARG A 102 5.02 -0.38 11.96
CA ARG A 102 4.40 0.00 10.69
C ARG A 102 5.31 1.00 10.01
N TRP A 103 5.50 0.88 8.70
CA TRP A 103 6.31 1.86 7.96
C TRP A 103 5.46 2.73 7.04
N GLN A 104 5.99 3.91 6.80
CA GLN A 104 5.47 4.89 5.86
C GLN A 104 6.63 5.48 5.08
N PHE A 105 6.50 5.62 3.78
CA PHE A 105 7.40 6.40 2.94
C PHE A 105 6.79 7.77 2.72
N VAL A 106 7.40 8.79 3.32
CA VAL A 106 6.94 10.19 3.30
C VAL A 106 7.71 10.94 2.21
N PRO A 107 7.04 11.55 1.23
CA PRO A 107 7.71 12.27 0.15
C PRO A 107 8.43 13.50 0.68
N GLU A 108 9.68 13.73 0.25
CA GLU A 108 10.44 14.95 0.62
C GLU A 108 9.82 16.23 0.05
N ASP A 109 9.17 16.15 -1.12
CA ASP A 109 8.43 17.25 -1.76
C ASP A 109 7.07 17.56 -1.09
N GLY A 110 6.76 16.85 0.00
CA GLY A 110 5.51 16.97 0.76
C GLY A 110 4.31 16.33 0.06
N VAL A 111 3.33 15.95 0.88
CA VAL A 111 2.07 15.37 0.40
C VAL A 111 1.20 16.45 -0.21
N LYS A 112 0.77 16.25 -1.47
CA LYS A 112 -0.12 17.18 -2.19
C LYS A 112 -1.18 16.39 -2.94
N ARG A 113 -2.42 16.88 -2.89
CA ARG A 113 -3.58 16.20 -3.45
C ARG A 113 -4.27 17.11 -4.47
N LEU A 114 -4.96 16.50 -5.43
CA LEU A 114 -5.78 17.19 -6.40
C LEU A 114 -6.96 17.86 -5.69
N THR A 115 -7.37 18.99 -6.19
CA THR A 115 -8.67 19.60 -5.84
C THR A 115 -9.80 18.84 -6.51
N ASP A 116 -11.05 19.02 -6.06
CA ASP A 116 -12.22 18.38 -6.67
C ASP A 116 -12.35 18.74 -8.15
N ALA A 117 -12.06 19.98 -8.52
CA ALA A 117 -12.07 20.46 -9.91
C ALA A 117 -11.01 19.75 -10.78
N GLU A 118 -9.88 19.38 -10.22
CA GLU A 118 -8.79 18.71 -10.95
C GLU A 118 -9.03 17.21 -11.12
N MET A 119 -9.81 16.58 -10.22
CA MET A 119 -10.04 15.12 -10.25
C MET A 119 -10.60 14.61 -11.57
N GLY A 120 -11.49 15.38 -12.21
CA GLY A 120 -12.12 15.01 -13.48
C GLY A 120 -11.37 15.44 -14.74
N SER A 121 -10.28 16.22 -14.61
CA SER A 121 -9.57 16.84 -15.74
C SER A 121 -8.22 16.20 -16.08
N ARG A 122 -7.71 15.31 -15.25
CA ARG A 122 -6.38 14.71 -15.44
C ARG A 122 -6.42 13.57 -16.46
N PRO A 123 -5.42 13.44 -17.34
CA PRO A 123 -5.25 12.28 -18.21
C PRO A 123 -5.13 10.98 -17.41
N ALA A 124 -5.55 9.86 -17.97
CA ALA A 124 -5.57 8.56 -17.27
C ALA A 124 -4.19 8.12 -16.73
N ARG A 125 -3.10 8.53 -17.36
CA ARG A 125 -1.72 8.15 -16.99
C ARG A 125 -0.91 9.29 -16.41
N PHE A 126 -1.53 10.34 -15.92
CA PHE A 126 -0.81 11.54 -15.46
C PHE A 126 0.21 11.27 -14.35
N LEU A 127 -0.04 10.30 -13.47
CA LEU A 127 0.88 9.93 -12.38
C LEU A 127 2.18 9.29 -12.91
N ASP A 128 2.06 8.40 -13.90
CA ASP A 128 3.21 7.74 -14.53
C ASP A 128 4.05 8.75 -15.31
N ASP A 129 3.38 9.53 -16.16
CA ASP A 129 4.03 10.52 -17.02
C ASP A 129 4.74 11.61 -16.20
N ASP A 130 4.14 12.06 -15.10
CA ASP A 130 4.75 13.04 -14.20
C ASP A 130 5.98 12.46 -13.48
N LEU A 131 5.92 11.21 -12.99
CA LEU A 131 7.07 10.58 -12.33
C LEU A 131 8.24 10.42 -13.28
N ILE A 132 7.98 9.99 -14.53
CA ILE A 132 9.00 9.89 -15.58
C ILE A 132 9.64 11.26 -15.84
N ALA A 133 8.80 12.30 -16.03
CA ALA A 133 9.29 13.66 -16.29
C ALA A 133 10.08 14.25 -15.10
N LYS A 134 9.68 13.94 -13.86
CA LYS A 134 10.40 14.39 -12.65
C LYS A 134 11.77 13.73 -12.54
N THR A 135 11.87 12.42 -12.74
CA THR A 135 13.16 11.73 -12.65
C THR A 135 14.16 12.14 -13.74
N GLN A 136 13.69 12.66 -14.86
CA GLN A 136 14.57 13.28 -15.88
C GLN A 136 15.20 14.61 -15.42
N LYS A 137 14.56 15.31 -14.47
CA LYS A 137 15.04 16.58 -13.92
C LYS A 137 15.93 16.40 -12.68
N GLY A 138 15.80 15.26 -12.02
CA GLY A 138 16.57 14.94 -10.83
C GLY A 138 15.92 13.81 -10.01
N PRO A 139 16.60 13.34 -8.97
CA PRO A 139 16.09 12.25 -8.16
C PRO A 139 14.86 12.65 -7.34
N VAL A 140 13.91 11.73 -7.20
CA VAL A 140 12.73 11.86 -6.32
C VAL A 140 12.98 11.05 -5.05
N ARG A 141 12.63 11.61 -3.88
CA ARG A 141 12.98 11.01 -2.59
C ARG A 141 11.80 10.85 -1.66
N TRP A 142 11.88 9.80 -0.84
CA TRP A 142 10.97 9.55 0.29
C TRP A 142 11.79 9.18 1.52
N THR A 143 11.47 9.75 2.66
CA THR A 143 11.98 9.30 3.94
C THR A 143 11.15 8.12 4.43
N MET A 144 11.80 6.98 4.72
CA MET A 144 11.16 5.85 5.39
C MET A 144 11.03 6.15 6.87
N MET A 145 9.79 6.25 7.35
CA MET A 145 9.45 6.42 8.75
C MET A 145 8.93 5.11 9.32
N LEU A 146 9.41 4.73 10.48
CA LEU A 146 8.90 3.60 11.27
C LEU A 146 8.07 4.13 12.42
N THR A 147 6.82 3.70 12.52
CA THR A 147 6.02 3.85 13.73
C THR A 147 6.23 2.61 14.60
N VAL A 148 6.69 2.82 15.83
CA VAL A 148 7.00 1.75 16.78
C VAL A 148 5.77 1.44 17.61
N GLY A 149 5.33 0.18 17.59
CA GLY A 149 4.20 -0.29 18.38
C GLY A 149 4.56 -0.47 19.85
N GLU A 150 3.55 -0.43 20.70
CA GLU A 150 3.62 -0.68 22.13
C GLU A 150 2.76 -1.89 22.53
N PRO A 151 2.98 -2.46 23.72
CA PRO A 151 2.13 -3.55 24.22
C PRO A 151 0.64 -3.16 24.22
N GLY A 152 -0.18 -4.01 23.60
CA GLY A 152 -1.62 -3.77 23.45
C GLY A 152 -2.04 -3.14 22.12
N ASP A 153 -1.10 -2.69 21.28
CA ASP A 153 -1.45 -2.23 19.93
C ASP A 153 -1.93 -3.39 19.06
N VAL A 154 -2.99 -3.11 18.30
CA VAL A 154 -3.58 -4.09 17.38
C VAL A 154 -2.59 -4.39 16.24
N GLN A 155 -2.18 -5.66 16.13
CA GLN A 155 -1.17 -6.09 15.16
C GLN A 155 -1.72 -6.94 14.01
N ASN A 156 -2.94 -7.47 14.15
CA ASN A 156 -3.57 -8.43 13.22
C ASN A 156 -4.85 -7.91 12.57
N ASN A 157 -5.11 -6.61 12.69
CA ASN A 157 -6.23 -5.95 12.03
C ASN A 157 -5.75 -4.67 11.31
N PRO A 158 -5.65 -4.69 9.98
CA PRO A 158 -5.13 -3.56 9.22
C PRO A 158 -6.13 -2.41 9.03
N THR A 159 -7.36 -2.53 9.54
CA THR A 159 -8.37 -1.46 9.50
C THR A 159 -8.29 -0.51 10.69
N VAL A 160 -7.43 -0.81 11.67
CA VAL A 160 -7.29 -0.06 12.92
C VAL A 160 -6.06 0.83 12.88
N TYR A 161 -6.24 2.13 13.14
CA TYR A 161 -5.13 3.05 13.37
C TYR A 161 -4.44 2.74 14.70
N TRP A 162 -3.13 2.86 14.72
CA TRP A 162 -2.42 2.97 15.98
C TRP A 162 -2.55 4.38 16.55
N PRO A 163 -2.41 4.55 17.87
CA PRO A 163 -2.40 5.86 18.49
C PRO A 163 -1.37 6.81 17.84
N ALA A 164 -1.77 8.06 17.63
CA ALA A 164 -0.98 9.04 16.88
C ALA A 164 0.34 9.42 17.56
N GLU A 165 0.39 9.27 18.88
CA GLU A 165 1.53 9.56 19.75
C GLU A 165 2.61 8.50 19.73
N ARG A 166 2.42 7.38 19.04
CA ARG A 166 3.44 6.32 18.92
C ARG A 166 4.75 6.90 18.37
N LYS A 167 5.85 6.46 18.97
CA LYS A 167 7.20 6.86 18.57
C LYS A 167 7.44 6.63 17.09
N LYS A 168 7.96 7.65 16.40
CA LYS A 168 8.34 7.57 14.99
C LYS A 168 9.84 7.75 14.85
N LEU A 169 10.46 6.93 13.98
CA LEU A 169 11.89 6.93 13.71
C LEU A 169 12.11 7.04 12.19
N ALA A 170 13.02 7.91 11.77
CA ALA A 170 13.51 7.90 10.40
C ALA A 170 14.50 6.74 10.24
N ALA A 171 14.21 5.83 9.31
CA ALA A 171 15.02 4.64 9.06
C ALA A 171 15.95 4.77 7.85
N GLY A 172 15.66 5.68 6.94
CA GLY A 172 16.48 5.91 5.75
C GLY A 172 15.74 6.72 4.69
N VAL A 173 16.40 6.90 3.54
CA VAL A 173 15.84 7.63 2.40
C VAL A 173 15.84 6.74 1.17
N LEU A 174 14.66 6.56 0.57
CA LEU A 174 14.50 5.99 -0.75
C LEU A 174 14.79 7.08 -1.78
N THR A 175 15.74 6.85 -2.67
CA THR A 175 16.04 7.74 -3.79
C THR A 175 15.73 7.06 -5.10
N LEU A 176 14.75 7.57 -5.84
CA LEU A 176 14.42 7.13 -7.19
C LEU A 176 15.20 7.99 -8.19
N THR A 177 16.10 7.36 -8.92
CA THR A 177 16.99 8.04 -9.87
C THR A 177 16.47 8.07 -11.30
N SER A 178 15.60 7.12 -11.66
CA SER A 178 15.00 7.06 -12.99
C SER A 178 13.64 6.37 -12.95
N ALA A 179 12.76 6.71 -13.88
CA ALA A 179 11.51 6.02 -14.13
C ALA A 179 11.32 5.80 -15.63
N THR A 180 10.77 4.65 -16.00
CA THR A 180 10.45 4.28 -17.37
C THR A 180 9.02 3.74 -17.45
N PRO A 181 8.39 3.72 -18.63
CA PRO A 181 7.09 3.05 -18.78
C PRO A 181 7.12 1.61 -18.28
N GLN A 182 6.05 1.17 -17.62
CA GLN A 182 5.96 -0.18 -17.06
C GLN A 182 6.00 -1.26 -18.13
N LYS A 183 5.36 -1.03 -19.29
CA LYS A 183 5.26 -2.03 -20.35
C LYS A 183 6.64 -2.43 -20.86
N GLY A 184 6.98 -3.72 -20.72
CA GLY A 184 8.27 -4.28 -21.10
C GLY A 184 9.39 -4.07 -20.08
N ALA A 185 9.13 -3.44 -18.95
CA ALA A 185 10.11 -3.26 -17.88
C ALA A 185 10.29 -4.56 -17.05
N ASP A 186 11.46 -4.71 -16.44
CA ASP A 186 11.78 -5.91 -15.64
C ASP A 186 10.84 -6.10 -14.44
N CYS A 187 10.27 -5.02 -13.90
CA CYS A 187 9.30 -5.11 -12.81
C CYS A 187 8.03 -5.90 -13.16
N GLU A 188 7.69 -6.07 -14.43
CA GLU A 188 6.57 -6.93 -14.85
C GLU A 188 6.79 -8.41 -14.54
N LYS A 189 8.06 -8.83 -14.42
CA LYS A 189 8.47 -10.20 -14.11
C LYS A 189 8.60 -10.47 -12.61
N ILE A 190 8.34 -9.47 -11.77
CA ILE A 190 8.43 -9.58 -10.31
C ILE A 190 7.04 -9.83 -9.73
N ASN A 191 6.94 -10.85 -8.88
CA ASN A 191 5.81 -11.01 -7.97
C ASN A 191 6.16 -10.29 -6.67
N PHE A 192 5.64 -9.06 -6.49
CA PHE A 192 5.89 -8.26 -5.29
C PHE A 192 5.10 -8.79 -4.08
N ASP A 193 5.42 -10.02 -3.66
CA ASP A 193 4.80 -10.66 -2.51
C ASP A 193 5.26 -9.98 -1.19
N PRO A 194 4.36 -9.47 -0.35
CA PRO A 194 4.73 -8.83 0.91
C PRO A 194 5.36 -9.77 1.94
N LEU A 195 5.31 -11.08 1.73
CA LEU A 195 5.94 -12.10 2.58
C LEU A 195 7.36 -12.48 2.12
N VAL A 196 7.89 -11.89 1.05
CA VAL A 196 9.32 -11.95 0.73
C VAL A 196 10.04 -10.96 1.65
N MET A 197 10.67 -11.51 2.69
CA MET A 197 11.26 -10.73 3.79
C MET A 197 12.72 -11.12 4.00
N GLY A 198 13.55 -10.12 4.26
CA GLY A 198 14.94 -10.31 4.67
C GLY A 198 15.04 -10.71 6.14
N ASP A 199 16.25 -11.12 6.54
CA ASP A 199 16.55 -11.49 7.92
C ASP A 199 16.20 -10.36 8.90
N GLY A 200 15.60 -10.73 10.04
CA GLY A 200 15.16 -9.79 11.05
C GLY A 200 13.81 -9.12 10.76
N VAL A 201 13.12 -9.51 9.69
CA VAL A 201 11.73 -9.09 9.42
C VAL A 201 10.82 -10.30 9.41
N ALA A 202 9.67 -10.22 10.09
CA ALA A 202 8.68 -11.29 10.10
C ALA A 202 7.25 -10.73 10.03
N PRO A 203 6.29 -11.51 9.51
CA PRO A 203 4.89 -11.11 9.49
C PRO A 203 4.27 -11.20 10.89
N THR A 204 3.15 -10.51 11.08
CA THR A 204 2.20 -10.80 12.15
C THR A 204 1.20 -11.88 11.67
N ASP A 205 0.28 -12.25 12.55
CA ASP A 205 -0.86 -13.13 12.27
C ASP A 205 -2.06 -12.40 11.61
N ASP A 206 -1.82 -11.25 10.98
CA ASP A 206 -2.83 -10.51 10.22
C ASP A 206 -3.36 -11.38 9.06
N PRO A 207 -4.65 -11.77 9.07
CA PRO A 207 -5.22 -12.67 8.08
C PRO A 207 -5.19 -12.10 6.66
N ILE A 208 -5.27 -10.79 6.50
CA ILE A 208 -5.12 -10.14 5.20
C ILE A 208 -3.69 -10.24 4.71
N LEU A 209 -2.69 -9.95 5.55
CA LEU A 209 -1.28 -10.05 5.18
C LEU A 209 -0.94 -11.47 4.71
N MET A 210 -1.37 -12.47 5.48
CA MET A 210 -1.12 -13.87 5.16
C MET A 210 -1.82 -14.33 3.87
N PHE A 211 -3.03 -13.83 3.61
CA PHE A 211 -3.79 -14.14 2.39
C PHE A 211 -3.20 -13.49 1.13
N ARG A 212 -2.44 -12.40 1.27
CA ARG A 212 -1.88 -11.68 0.11
C ARG A 212 -0.93 -12.55 -0.71
N SER A 213 -0.07 -13.36 -0.08
CA SER A 213 0.91 -14.19 -0.79
C SER A 213 0.27 -15.14 -1.83
N PRO A 214 -0.67 -16.04 -1.49
CA PRO A 214 -1.33 -16.88 -2.49
C PRO A 214 -2.16 -16.09 -3.51
N ALA A 215 -2.77 -14.97 -3.12
CA ALA A 215 -3.51 -14.11 -4.04
C ALA A 215 -2.58 -13.45 -5.08
N TYR A 216 -1.42 -13.00 -4.65
CA TYR A 216 -0.40 -12.40 -5.54
C TYR A 216 0.21 -13.44 -6.48
N ALA A 217 0.49 -14.65 -6.00
CA ALA A 217 0.96 -15.74 -6.84
C ALA A 217 -0.04 -16.05 -7.96
N THR A 218 -1.32 -16.17 -7.62
CA THR A 218 -2.41 -16.40 -8.60
C THR A 218 -2.49 -15.25 -9.62
N SER A 219 -2.47 -14.00 -9.17
CA SER A 219 -2.50 -12.82 -10.04
C SER A 219 -1.28 -12.73 -10.94
N PHE A 220 -0.11 -13.08 -10.42
CA PHE A 220 1.13 -13.09 -11.18
C PHE A 220 1.11 -14.11 -12.32
N VAL A 221 0.67 -15.35 -12.04
CA VAL A 221 0.52 -16.38 -13.06
C VAL A 221 -0.45 -15.94 -14.17
N ARG A 222 -1.59 -15.33 -13.78
CA ARG A 222 -2.56 -14.80 -14.76
C ARG A 222 -1.96 -13.72 -15.66
N ARG A 223 -1.16 -12.82 -15.10
CA ARG A 223 -0.46 -11.78 -15.90
C ARG A 223 0.53 -12.38 -16.89
N LEU A 224 1.27 -13.41 -16.50
CA LEU A 224 2.26 -14.06 -17.38
C LEU A 224 1.62 -14.91 -18.46
N THR A 225 0.48 -15.55 -18.18
CA THR A 225 -0.17 -16.50 -19.09
C THR A 225 -1.30 -15.88 -19.91
N GLY A 226 -1.76 -14.69 -19.56
CA GLY A 226 -2.90 -14.04 -20.20
C GLY A 226 -4.25 -14.73 -19.92
N LYS A 227 -4.33 -15.58 -18.87
CA LYS A 227 -5.52 -16.39 -18.52
C LYS A 227 -6.14 -15.91 -17.22
#